data_14cdcc75192de9f04b372eff1be0b788
#
_entry.id   14cdcc75192de9f04b372eff1be0b788
#
_cell.length_a   1.000
_cell.length_b   1.000
_cell.length_c   1.000
_cell.angle_alpha   90.00
_cell.angle_beta   90.00
_cell.angle_gamma   90.00
#
_symmetry.space_group_name_H-M   'P 1'
#
loop_
_entity.id
_entity.type
_entity.pdbx_description
1 polymer ?
#
loop_
_entity_poly.entity_id
_entity_poly.type
_entity_poly.pdbx_seq_one_letter_code
_entity_poly.pdbx_strand_id
1 'polypeptide(L)'
;MAGRTPRVGLDEQGLAQAAALVGRLVKVPLVSVVASPLQRCRQTVAPLVADRGLSVVTDGGFAEVDYGEWTGRKLSGLFKEPLWRVVQAHPSAAVFPGGEGLAGVQARAVTSVRAHDARVVAEHGPGAVWLVCSHGDVIKALLADALGVHLDSFQRIVVDPCSVSVVRYTETRPFVLRVNDTGGDLAGIVPPPPAKKGRKKAASDAVVGGTTGR
;
A
#
# COMPACT_ATOMS: atom_id res chain seq x y z
N MET A 1 -3.23 -4.92 14.65
CA MET A 1 -3.51 -4.49 13.25
C MET A 1 -4.50 -3.35 13.26
N ALA A 2 -4.22 -2.26 12.56
CA ALA A 2 -5.15 -1.12 12.50
C ALA A 2 -6.37 -1.40 11.59
N GLY A 3 -6.17 -2.09 10.47
CA GLY A 3 -7.22 -2.39 9.51
C GLY A 3 -7.99 -1.14 9.10
N ARG A 4 -9.31 -1.22 9.14
CA ARG A 4 -10.24 -0.11 8.88
C ARG A 4 -10.68 0.64 10.15
N THR A 5 -9.96 0.49 11.26
CA THR A 5 -10.30 1.21 12.50
C THR A 5 -10.43 2.72 12.22
N PRO A 6 -11.55 3.35 12.60
CA PRO A 6 -11.75 4.79 12.42
C PRO A 6 -10.75 5.61 13.23
N ARG A 7 -10.47 6.82 12.77
CA ARG A 7 -9.64 7.82 13.47
C ARG A 7 -8.18 7.42 13.73
N VAL A 8 -7.66 6.39 13.05
CA VAL A 8 -6.23 6.09 13.06
C VAL A 8 -5.55 7.04 12.08
N GLY A 9 -4.89 8.07 12.62
CA GLY A 9 -4.12 9.08 11.88
C GLY A 9 -2.64 8.74 11.78
N LEU A 10 -1.88 9.66 11.20
CA LEU A 10 -0.42 9.62 11.17
C LEU A 10 0.14 10.05 12.54
N ASP A 11 1.25 9.44 12.94
CA ASP A 11 2.10 9.93 14.00
C ASP A 11 3.04 11.05 13.50
N GLU A 12 3.91 11.57 14.36
CA GLU A 12 4.85 12.65 14.02
C GLU A 12 5.77 12.26 12.85
N GLN A 13 6.25 11.01 12.83
CA GLN A 13 7.09 10.50 11.76
C GLN A 13 6.31 10.45 10.43
N GLY A 14 5.09 9.93 10.46
CA GLY A 14 4.22 9.88 9.27
C GLY A 14 3.87 11.26 8.74
N LEU A 15 3.65 12.25 9.62
CA LEU A 15 3.43 13.65 9.22
C LEU A 15 4.67 14.25 8.56
N ALA A 16 5.87 13.99 9.10
CA ALA A 16 7.12 14.43 8.48
C ALA A 16 7.36 13.79 7.12
N GLN A 17 7.08 12.47 6.98
CA GLN A 17 7.17 11.77 5.71
C GLN A 17 6.19 12.33 4.66
N ALA A 18 4.95 12.62 5.06
CA ALA A 18 3.95 13.23 4.20
C ALA A 18 4.39 14.63 3.70
N ALA A 19 4.98 15.45 4.58
CA ALA A 19 5.53 16.75 4.19
C ALA A 19 6.69 16.61 3.20
N ALA A 20 7.60 15.65 3.42
CA ALA A 20 8.74 15.39 2.54
C ALA A 20 8.30 14.91 1.13
N LEU A 21 7.12 14.31 0.99
CA LEU A 21 6.59 13.84 -0.29
C LEU A 21 6.44 14.98 -1.31
N VAL A 22 6.14 16.20 -0.87
CA VAL A 22 6.02 17.38 -1.73
C VAL A 22 7.32 17.62 -2.51
N GLY A 23 8.45 17.65 -1.83
CA GLY A 23 9.76 17.83 -2.47
C GLY A 23 10.15 16.68 -3.38
N ARG A 24 9.84 15.43 -2.96
CA ARG A 24 10.12 14.24 -3.76
C ARG A 24 9.36 14.22 -5.10
N LEU A 25 8.16 14.74 -5.12
CA LEU A 25 7.31 14.78 -6.31
C LEU A 25 7.31 16.14 -7.03
N VAL A 26 8.18 17.07 -6.64
CA VAL A 26 8.17 18.46 -7.16
C VAL A 26 8.22 18.54 -8.70
N LYS A 27 8.94 17.64 -9.36
CA LYS A 27 9.07 17.59 -10.83
C LYS A 27 8.01 16.70 -11.51
N VAL A 28 7.10 16.08 -10.76
CA VAL A 28 6.08 15.19 -11.32
C VAL A 28 4.81 16.02 -11.60
N PRO A 29 4.35 16.12 -12.86
CA PRO A 29 3.18 16.94 -13.22
C PRO A 29 1.89 16.17 -12.91
N LEU A 30 1.52 16.09 -11.64
CA LEU A 30 0.29 15.41 -11.20
C LEU A 30 -0.95 16.19 -11.65
N VAL A 31 -1.88 15.51 -12.29
CA VAL A 31 -3.18 16.07 -12.71
C VAL A 31 -4.33 15.63 -11.78
N SER A 32 -4.17 14.56 -11.02
CA SER A 32 -5.20 14.04 -10.11
C SER A 32 -4.57 13.30 -8.93
N VAL A 33 -5.23 13.37 -7.78
CA VAL A 33 -4.86 12.64 -6.57
C VAL A 33 -6.08 11.90 -6.04
N VAL A 34 -5.95 10.58 -5.92
CA VAL A 34 -6.96 9.68 -5.34
C VAL A 34 -6.43 9.13 -4.02
N ALA A 35 -7.28 8.91 -3.06
CA ALA A 35 -6.88 8.31 -1.78
C ALA A 35 -7.92 7.32 -1.25
N SER A 36 -7.45 6.33 -0.53
CA SER A 36 -8.28 5.57 0.40
C SER A 36 -9.07 6.51 1.31
N PRO A 37 -10.33 6.19 1.65
CA PRO A 37 -11.14 7.03 2.53
C PRO A 37 -10.60 7.12 3.98
N LEU A 38 -9.62 6.28 4.33
CA LEU A 38 -9.07 6.25 5.69
C LEU A 38 -8.22 7.48 6.01
N GLN A 39 -8.36 7.99 7.23
CA GLN A 39 -7.77 9.26 7.67
C GLN A 39 -6.28 9.36 7.35
N ARG A 40 -5.49 8.32 7.66
CA ARG A 40 -4.04 8.30 7.41
C ARG A 40 -3.66 8.53 5.95
N CYS A 41 -4.40 7.96 4.99
CA CYS A 41 -4.12 8.20 3.57
C CYS A 41 -4.44 9.63 3.15
N ARG A 42 -5.55 10.19 3.63
CA ARG A 42 -5.91 11.60 3.36
C ARG A 42 -4.89 12.55 3.97
N GLN A 43 -4.40 12.27 5.18
CA GLN A 43 -3.34 13.04 5.82
C GLN A 43 -2.00 12.95 5.05
N THR A 44 -1.67 11.78 4.49
CA THR A 44 -0.45 11.60 3.70
C THR A 44 -0.43 12.48 2.46
N VAL A 45 -1.55 12.64 1.77
CA VAL A 45 -1.61 13.44 0.53
C VAL A 45 -1.95 14.91 0.77
N ALA A 46 -2.40 15.28 1.98
CA ALA A 46 -2.85 16.64 2.27
C ALA A 46 -1.80 17.72 1.97
N PRO A 47 -0.51 17.61 2.37
CA PRO A 47 0.50 18.59 2.02
C PRO A 47 0.72 18.70 0.50
N LEU A 48 0.71 17.57 -0.21
CA LEU A 48 0.93 17.52 -1.65
C LEU A 48 -0.20 18.19 -2.44
N VAL A 49 -1.45 17.91 -2.08
CA VAL A 49 -2.60 18.54 -2.78
C VAL A 49 -2.71 20.03 -2.48
N ALA A 50 -2.36 20.46 -1.27
CA ALA A 50 -2.29 21.88 -0.91
C ALA A 50 -1.23 22.61 -1.74
N ASP A 51 -0.02 22.04 -1.90
CA ASP A 51 1.07 22.59 -2.71
C ASP A 51 0.68 22.71 -4.20
N ARG A 52 -0.11 21.76 -4.71
CA ARG A 52 -0.47 21.67 -6.13
C ARG A 52 -1.81 22.33 -6.48
N GLY A 53 -2.58 22.81 -5.51
CA GLY A 53 -3.93 23.31 -5.75
C GLY A 53 -4.89 22.24 -6.25
N LEU A 54 -4.64 20.96 -5.92
CA LEU A 54 -5.47 19.84 -6.31
C LEU A 54 -6.48 19.48 -5.21
N SER A 55 -7.52 18.75 -5.58
CA SER A 55 -8.46 18.13 -4.65
C SER A 55 -8.24 16.64 -4.57
N VAL A 56 -8.53 16.05 -3.40
CA VAL A 56 -8.45 14.59 -3.19
C VAL A 56 -9.78 13.95 -3.57
N VAL A 57 -9.73 13.00 -4.50
CA VAL A 57 -10.85 12.09 -4.76
C VAL A 57 -10.72 10.89 -3.84
N THR A 58 -11.77 10.54 -3.10
CA THR A 58 -11.75 9.34 -2.25
C THR A 58 -12.41 8.17 -2.96
N ASP A 59 -11.76 6.98 -2.91
CA ASP A 59 -12.29 5.77 -3.50
C ASP A 59 -12.13 4.58 -2.53
N GLY A 60 -13.26 3.92 -2.20
CA GLY A 60 -13.32 2.73 -1.36
C GLY A 60 -12.57 1.52 -1.95
N GLY A 61 -12.39 1.47 -3.27
CA GLY A 61 -11.60 0.46 -3.94
C GLY A 61 -10.14 0.41 -3.46
N PHE A 62 -9.62 1.51 -2.92
CA PHE A 62 -8.28 1.61 -2.35
C PHE A 62 -8.26 1.54 -0.81
N ALA A 63 -9.40 1.25 -0.16
CA ALA A 63 -9.44 1.08 1.29
C ALA A 63 -8.58 -0.12 1.73
N GLU A 64 -8.05 -0.05 2.96
CA GLU A 64 -7.32 -1.17 3.57
C GLU A 64 -8.15 -2.45 3.53
N VAL A 65 -7.48 -3.58 3.61
CA VAL A 65 -8.12 -4.88 3.81
C VAL A 65 -9.04 -4.80 5.01
N ASP A 66 -10.26 -5.28 4.86
CA ASP A 66 -11.11 -5.54 6.00
C ASP A 66 -10.64 -6.85 6.66
N TYR A 67 -9.89 -6.71 7.75
CA TYR A 67 -9.36 -7.86 8.46
C TYR A 67 -10.40 -8.50 9.41
N GLY A 68 -11.65 -8.00 9.41
CA GLY A 68 -12.71 -8.54 10.26
C GLY A 68 -12.29 -8.69 11.71
N GLU A 69 -12.41 -9.90 12.25
CA GLU A 69 -12.07 -10.21 13.66
C GLU A 69 -10.57 -10.03 14.01
N TRP A 70 -9.70 -9.88 13.02
CA TRP A 70 -8.28 -9.59 13.27
C TRP A 70 -8.00 -8.11 13.52
N THR A 71 -8.95 -7.23 13.20
CA THR A 71 -8.82 -5.79 13.42
C THR A 71 -8.67 -5.50 14.92
N GLY A 72 -7.70 -4.67 15.28
CA GLY A 72 -7.38 -4.33 16.67
C GLY A 72 -6.53 -5.36 17.42
N ARG A 73 -6.41 -6.59 16.93
CA ARG A 73 -5.61 -7.64 17.60
C ARG A 73 -4.11 -7.39 17.44
N LYS A 74 -3.33 -7.82 18.42
CA LYS A 74 -1.86 -7.77 18.39
C LYS A 74 -1.31 -8.83 17.44
N LEU A 75 -0.34 -8.47 16.61
CA LEU A 75 0.30 -9.39 15.65
C LEU A 75 0.86 -10.65 16.33
N SER A 76 1.43 -10.51 17.53
CA SER A 76 1.98 -11.65 18.30
C SER A 76 0.94 -12.72 18.63
N GLY A 77 -0.34 -12.36 18.72
CA GLY A 77 -1.44 -13.32 18.89
C GLY A 77 -1.85 -13.96 17.57
N LEU A 78 -1.82 -13.17 16.48
CA LEU A 78 -2.23 -13.61 15.15
C LEU A 78 -1.26 -14.63 14.53
N PHE A 79 0.03 -14.59 14.88
CA PHE A 79 1.02 -15.58 14.41
C PHE A 79 0.67 -17.02 14.79
N LYS A 80 -0.19 -17.23 15.77
CA LYS A 80 -0.65 -18.55 16.23
C LYS A 80 -1.90 -19.04 15.49
N GLU A 81 -2.57 -18.17 14.76
CA GLU A 81 -3.78 -18.51 14.03
C GLU A 81 -3.45 -19.40 12.82
N PRO A 82 -4.23 -20.45 12.54
CA PRO A 82 -4.03 -21.27 11.34
C PRO A 82 -4.05 -20.47 10.05
N LEU A 83 -4.94 -19.46 9.97
CA LEU A 83 -5.07 -18.57 8.83
C LEU A 83 -3.78 -17.78 8.57
N TRP A 84 -2.93 -17.52 9.60
CA TRP A 84 -1.67 -16.83 9.40
C TRP A 84 -0.78 -17.50 8.35
N ARG A 85 -0.71 -18.83 8.36
CA ARG A 85 0.06 -19.60 7.37
C ARG A 85 -0.50 -19.44 5.96
N VAL A 86 -1.84 -19.39 5.85
CA VAL A 86 -2.50 -19.15 4.55
C VAL A 86 -2.16 -17.75 4.04
N VAL A 87 -2.28 -16.72 4.88
CA VAL A 87 -1.91 -15.33 4.51
C VAL A 87 -0.44 -15.23 4.06
N GLN A 88 0.45 -16.03 4.64
CA GLN A 88 1.86 -16.00 4.27
C GLN A 88 2.17 -16.80 3.00
N ALA A 89 1.60 -17.98 2.83
CA ALA A 89 1.98 -18.92 1.78
C ALA A 89 1.00 -18.95 0.58
N HIS A 90 -0.29 -18.70 0.83
CA HIS A 90 -1.36 -18.78 -0.15
C HIS A 90 -2.35 -17.60 -0.01
N PRO A 91 -1.90 -16.35 -0.14
CA PRO A 91 -2.74 -15.16 0.03
C PRO A 91 -4.03 -15.19 -0.79
N SER A 92 -4.02 -15.79 -1.98
CA SER A 92 -5.21 -15.90 -2.84
C SER A 92 -6.35 -16.71 -2.20
N ALA A 93 -6.03 -17.61 -1.29
CA ALA A 93 -7.01 -18.41 -0.54
C ALA A 93 -7.35 -17.80 0.83
N ALA A 94 -6.69 -16.71 1.23
CA ALA A 94 -6.90 -16.11 2.54
C ALA A 94 -8.21 -15.32 2.56
N VAL A 95 -9.11 -15.70 3.46
CA VAL A 95 -10.35 -14.97 3.78
C VAL A 95 -10.36 -14.69 5.27
N PHE A 96 -10.43 -13.41 5.66
CA PHE A 96 -10.45 -13.02 7.07
C PHE A 96 -11.83 -13.25 7.67
N PRO A 97 -11.94 -13.85 8.87
CA PRO A 97 -13.22 -14.08 9.53
C PRO A 97 -13.98 -12.77 9.75
N GLY A 98 -15.20 -12.68 9.22
CA GLY A 98 -16.00 -11.45 9.25
C GLY A 98 -15.44 -10.30 8.42
N GLY A 99 -14.49 -10.56 7.53
CA GLY A 99 -13.82 -9.56 6.70
C GLY A 99 -13.74 -9.93 5.22
N GLU A 100 -12.73 -9.42 4.52
CA GLU A 100 -12.51 -9.63 3.08
C GLU A 100 -11.57 -10.82 2.82
N GLY A 101 -11.65 -11.39 1.61
CA GLY A 101 -10.61 -12.22 1.03
C GLY A 101 -9.60 -11.38 0.27
N LEU A 102 -8.30 -11.73 0.34
CA LEU A 102 -7.24 -10.98 -0.35
C LEU A 102 -7.40 -10.98 -1.88
N ALA A 103 -7.95 -12.03 -2.48
CA ALA A 103 -8.30 -12.04 -3.90
C ALA A 103 -9.38 -10.99 -4.24
N GLY A 104 -10.38 -10.81 -3.38
CA GLY A 104 -11.38 -9.75 -3.51
C GLY A 104 -10.78 -8.34 -3.39
N VAL A 105 -9.84 -8.17 -2.47
CA VAL A 105 -9.08 -6.92 -2.31
C VAL A 105 -8.30 -6.58 -3.59
N GLN A 106 -7.59 -7.55 -4.17
CA GLN A 106 -6.91 -7.35 -5.44
C GLN A 106 -7.88 -6.97 -6.55
N ALA A 107 -8.98 -7.70 -6.69
CA ALA A 107 -9.98 -7.45 -7.74
C ALA A 107 -10.55 -6.03 -7.66
N ARG A 108 -10.98 -5.55 -6.46
CA ARG A 108 -11.53 -4.19 -6.31
C ARG A 108 -10.47 -3.11 -6.57
N ALA A 109 -9.24 -3.31 -6.08
CA ALA A 109 -8.18 -2.33 -6.27
C ALA A 109 -7.74 -2.21 -7.73
N VAL A 110 -7.61 -3.34 -8.45
CA VAL A 110 -7.31 -3.38 -9.88
C VAL A 110 -8.44 -2.73 -10.69
N THR A 111 -9.70 -3.01 -10.37
CA THR A 111 -10.84 -2.36 -11.01
C THR A 111 -10.80 -0.84 -10.83
N SER A 112 -10.57 -0.36 -9.60
CA SER A 112 -10.49 1.06 -9.32
C SER A 112 -9.31 1.73 -10.04
N VAL A 113 -8.11 1.15 -9.99
CA VAL A 113 -6.94 1.77 -10.63
C VAL A 113 -7.13 1.88 -12.15
N ARG A 114 -7.70 0.84 -12.79
CA ARG A 114 -7.97 0.87 -14.23
C ARG A 114 -9.04 1.89 -14.59
N ALA A 115 -10.09 2.03 -13.79
CA ALA A 115 -11.15 3.01 -14.01
C ALA A 115 -10.62 4.44 -13.86
N HIS A 116 -9.80 4.72 -12.83
CA HIS A 116 -9.17 6.03 -12.65
C HIS A 116 -8.18 6.35 -13.77
N ASP A 117 -7.36 5.38 -14.17
CA ASP A 117 -6.39 5.56 -15.26
C ASP A 117 -7.10 5.89 -16.58
N ALA A 118 -8.13 5.13 -16.94
CA ALA A 118 -8.93 5.39 -18.15
C ALA A 118 -9.56 6.79 -18.14
N ARG A 119 -10.11 7.23 -16.99
CA ARG A 119 -10.67 8.56 -16.84
C ARG A 119 -9.60 9.64 -17.00
N VAL A 120 -8.46 9.51 -16.33
CA VAL A 120 -7.36 10.48 -16.41
C VAL A 120 -6.82 10.58 -17.84
N VAL A 121 -6.67 9.46 -18.53
CA VAL A 121 -6.26 9.43 -19.95
C VAL A 121 -7.28 10.14 -20.83
N ALA A 122 -8.57 9.92 -20.62
CA ALA A 122 -9.64 10.57 -21.39
C ALA A 122 -9.67 12.10 -21.17
N GLU A 123 -9.41 12.57 -19.95
CA GLU A 123 -9.48 13.98 -19.58
C GLU A 123 -8.17 14.77 -19.89
N HIS A 124 -7.01 14.10 -19.76
CA HIS A 124 -5.71 14.76 -19.77
C HIS A 124 -4.70 14.17 -20.79
N GLY A 125 -5.09 13.12 -21.50
CA GLY A 125 -4.25 12.45 -22.50
C GLY A 125 -3.36 11.31 -21.93
N PRO A 126 -2.76 10.49 -22.83
CA PRO A 126 -2.08 9.26 -22.44
C PRO A 126 -0.76 9.42 -21.68
N GLY A 127 -0.24 10.64 -21.61
CA GLY A 127 0.97 10.96 -20.83
C GLY A 127 0.70 11.52 -19.44
N ALA A 128 -0.56 11.64 -19.06
CA ALA A 128 -0.96 12.20 -17.78
C ALA A 128 -0.51 11.34 -16.60
N VAL A 129 -0.09 12.02 -15.53
CA VAL A 129 0.37 11.35 -14.30
C VAL A 129 -0.59 11.66 -13.17
N TRP A 130 -1.06 10.63 -12.49
CA TRP A 130 -1.92 10.76 -11.33
C TRP A 130 -1.38 9.92 -10.17
N LEU A 131 -1.83 10.20 -8.97
CA LEU A 131 -1.36 9.55 -7.76
C LEU A 131 -2.52 8.87 -7.03
N VAL A 132 -2.29 7.67 -6.52
CA VAL A 132 -3.17 7.01 -5.55
C VAL A 132 -2.44 6.75 -4.25
N CYS A 133 -3.05 7.12 -3.11
CA CYS A 133 -2.58 6.80 -1.78
C CYS A 133 -3.43 5.69 -1.18
N SER A 134 -2.79 4.59 -0.82
CA SER A 134 -3.44 3.39 -0.30
C SER A 134 -2.62 2.75 0.83
N HIS A 135 -2.76 1.46 1.05
CA HIS A 135 -2.23 0.68 2.17
C HIS A 135 -1.34 -0.43 1.68
N GLY A 136 -0.47 -0.94 2.56
CA GLY A 136 0.56 -1.89 2.22
C GLY A 136 0.05 -3.11 1.44
N ASP A 137 -0.95 -3.82 1.95
CA ASP A 137 -1.44 -5.04 1.28
C ASP A 137 -2.18 -4.73 -0.03
N VAL A 138 -2.88 -3.59 -0.11
CA VAL A 138 -3.55 -3.15 -1.34
C VAL A 138 -2.52 -2.78 -2.41
N ILE A 139 -1.46 -2.05 -2.04
CA ILE A 139 -0.38 -1.67 -2.98
C ILE A 139 0.36 -2.91 -3.47
N LYS A 140 0.68 -3.86 -2.57
CA LYS A 140 1.28 -5.14 -2.95
C LYS A 140 0.42 -5.93 -3.94
N ALA A 141 -0.90 -5.96 -3.71
CA ALA A 141 -1.84 -6.64 -4.59
C ALA A 141 -1.91 -6.00 -5.98
N LEU A 142 -1.89 -4.66 -6.06
CA LEU A 142 -1.80 -3.90 -7.32
C LEU A 142 -0.48 -4.14 -8.05
N LEU A 143 0.64 -4.16 -7.31
CA LEU A 143 1.95 -4.43 -7.89
C LEU A 143 2.08 -5.88 -8.38
N ALA A 144 1.49 -6.85 -7.67
CA ALA A 144 1.44 -8.23 -8.13
C ALA A 144 0.69 -8.37 -9.47
N ASP A 145 -0.48 -7.70 -9.61
CA ASP A 145 -1.20 -7.64 -10.89
C ASP A 145 -0.36 -6.99 -11.98
N ALA A 146 0.23 -5.82 -11.71
CA ALA A 146 1.02 -5.09 -12.69
C ALA A 146 2.30 -5.83 -13.13
N LEU A 147 2.90 -6.62 -12.25
CA LEU A 147 4.05 -7.49 -12.54
C LEU A 147 3.65 -8.80 -13.25
N GLY A 148 2.35 -9.12 -13.32
CA GLY A 148 1.85 -10.38 -13.86
C GLY A 148 2.23 -11.58 -13.01
N VAL A 149 2.46 -11.41 -11.70
CA VAL A 149 2.75 -12.50 -10.79
C VAL A 149 1.50 -12.92 -10.02
N HIS A 150 1.41 -14.19 -9.67
CA HIS A 150 0.29 -14.69 -8.89
C HIS A 150 0.20 -14.00 -7.53
N LEU A 151 -1.02 -13.77 -7.03
CA LEU A 151 -1.25 -13.11 -5.74
C LEU A 151 -0.50 -13.79 -4.57
N ASP A 152 -0.26 -15.10 -4.65
CA ASP A 152 0.52 -15.83 -3.65
C ASP A 152 1.98 -15.38 -3.54
N SER A 153 2.45 -14.60 -4.50
CA SER A 153 3.79 -14.01 -4.47
C SER A 153 3.83 -12.59 -3.91
N PHE A 154 2.68 -11.97 -3.56
CA PHE A 154 2.61 -10.55 -3.18
C PHE A 154 3.39 -10.23 -1.88
N GLN A 155 3.57 -11.22 -0.98
CA GLN A 155 4.38 -11.03 0.23
C GLN A 155 5.88 -10.81 -0.07
N ARG A 156 6.33 -11.13 -1.28
CA ARG A 156 7.71 -10.84 -1.74
C ARG A 156 7.93 -9.37 -2.08
N ILE A 157 6.85 -8.59 -2.17
CA ILE A 157 6.89 -7.16 -2.48
C ILE A 157 6.94 -6.40 -1.16
N VAL A 158 7.94 -5.55 -0.99
CA VAL A 158 8.04 -4.66 0.17
C VAL A 158 7.39 -3.33 -0.16
N VAL A 159 6.61 -2.80 0.77
CA VAL A 159 5.98 -1.47 0.69
C VAL A 159 6.11 -0.82 2.05
N ASP A 160 6.97 0.19 2.13
CA ASP A 160 7.20 0.98 3.33
C ASP A 160 6.23 2.18 3.42
N PRO A 161 5.96 2.70 4.63
CA PRO A 161 5.17 3.92 4.78
C PRO A 161 5.75 5.08 3.95
N CYS A 162 4.85 5.78 3.24
CA CYS A 162 5.19 6.90 2.36
C CYS A 162 6.17 6.60 1.22
N SER A 163 6.40 5.30 0.92
CA SER A 163 7.13 4.90 -0.29
C SER A 163 6.29 5.20 -1.54
N VAL A 164 6.98 5.37 -2.66
CA VAL A 164 6.37 5.59 -3.98
C VAL A 164 6.67 4.40 -4.88
N SER A 165 5.62 3.79 -5.43
CA SER A 165 5.73 2.82 -6.50
C SER A 165 5.10 3.40 -7.77
N VAL A 166 5.71 3.16 -8.94
CA VAL A 166 5.30 3.77 -10.20
C VAL A 166 4.97 2.68 -11.20
N VAL A 167 3.75 2.71 -11.70
CA VAL A 167 3.27 1.82 -12.77
C VAL A 167 2.80 2.67 -13.94
N ARG A 168 3.29 2.35 -15.13
CA ARG A 168 2.82 2.94 -16.39
C ARG A 168 1.90 1.94 -17.09
N TYR A 169 0.63 2.30 -17.20
CA TYR A 169 -0.34 1.55 -17.99
C TYR A 169 -0.21 1.91 -19.47
N THR A 170 -0.33 0.94 -20.34
CA THR A 170 -0.36 1.10 -21.79
C THR A 170 -1.51 0.28 -22.36
N GLU A 171 -1.81 0.43 -23.64
CA GLU A 171 -2.84 -0.36 -24.31
C GLU A 171 -2.62 -1.88 -24.21
N THR A 172 -1.37 -2.31 -24.15
CA THR A 172 -1.02 -3.74 -24.17
C THR A 172 -0.79 -4.33 -22.77
N ARG A 173 -0.11 -3.61 -21.88
CA ARG A 173 0.27 -4.11 -20.56
C ARG A 173 0.76 -3.01 -19.61
N PRO A 174 0.73 -3.23 -18.29
CA PRO A 174 1.41 -2.35 -17.34
C PRO A 174 2.93 -2.57 -17.36
N PHE A 175 3.67 -1.51 -17.03
CA PHE A 175 5.12 -1.55 -16.80
C PHE A 175 5.38 -1.00 -15.40
N VAL A 176 6.00 -1.79 -14.54
CA VAL A 176 6.43 -1.36 -13.21
C VAL A 176 7.78 -0.66 -13.33
N LEU A 177 7.82 0.63 -13.07
CA LEU A 177 9.01 1.47 -13.24
C LEU A 177 9.78 1.65 -11.92
N ARG A 178 9.08 1.66 -10.79
CA ARG A 178 9.65 1.78 -9.45
C ARG A 178 8.81 0.98 -8.48
N VAL A 179 9.46 0.39 -7.49
CA VAL A 179 8.81 -0.28 -6.36
C VAL A 179 9.48 0.21 -5.09
N ASN A 180 8.67 0.61 -4.12
CA ASN A 180 9.12 0.97 -2.78
C ASN A 180 10.20 2.07 -2.73
N ASP A 181 10.12 3.07 -3.59
CA ASP A 181 11.02 4.21 -3.53
C ASP A 181 10.74 5.04 -2.28
N THR A 182 11.71 5.11 -1.37
CA THR A 182 11.64 5.87 -0.13
C THR A 182 12.36 7.22 -0.18
N GLY A 183 12.97 7.55 -1.31
CA GLY A 183 13.52 8.89 -1.57
C GLY A 183 14.94 9.13 -1.09
N GLY A 184 15.86 8.19 -1.24
CA GLY A 184 17.22 8.63 -1.08
C GLY A 184 18.24 7.60 -0.65
N ASP A 185 18.47 7.48 0.61
CA ASP A 185 19.57 6.71 1.11
C ASP A 185 19.21 5.20 1.13
N LEU A 186 20.20 4.35 0.84
CA LEU A 186 20.04 2.89 0.82
C LEU A 186 20.39 2.25 2.19
N ALA A 187 20.61 3.01 3.25
CA ALA A 187 20.94 2.47 4.57
C ALA A 187 19.84 1.50 5.08
N GLY A 188 18.60 1.70 4.66
CA GLY A 188 17.47 0.82 5.01
C GLY A 188 17.57 -0.61 4.48
N ILE A 189 18.45 -0.90 3.50
CA ILE A 189 18.67 -2.27 3.01
C ILE A 189 19.58 -3.09 3.93
N VAL A 190 20.31 -2.44 4.84
CA VAL A 190 21.18 -3.15 5.79
C VAL A 190 20.32 -3.92 6.78
N PRO A 191 20.46 -5.25 6.87
CA PRO A 191 19.70 -6.03 7.82
C PRO A 191 19.97 -5.56 9.25
N PRO A 192 18.98 -5.53 10.13
CA PRO A 192 19.22 -5.25 11.53
C PRO A 192 20.18 -6.31 12.13
N PRO A 193 21.02 -5.94 13.11
CA PRO A 193 21.91 -6.88 13.76
C PRO A 193 21.13 -8.09 14.30
N PRO A 194 21.71 -9.29 14.25
CA PRO A 194 21.04 -10.49 14.70
C PRO A 194 20.56 -10.35 16.15
N ALA A 195 19.31 -10.71 16.41
CA ALA A 195 18.76 -10.67 17.76
C ALA A 195 19.60 -11.53 18.69
N LYS A 196 19.92 -11.01 19.88
CA LYS A 196 20.63 -11.76 20.91
C LYS A 196 19.95 -13.15 21.11
N LYS A 197 20.77 -14.20 21.16
CA LYS A 197 20.32 -15.60 21.34
C LYS A 197 19.30 -15.68 22.49
N GLY A 198 18.08 -16.15 22.20
CA GLY A 198 17.03 -16.36 23.21
C GLY A 198 15.59 -16.16 22.74
N ARG A 199 15.32 -15.43 21.66
CA ARG A 199 13.97 -15.31 21.11
C ARG A 199 13.83 -16.17 19.86
N LYS A 200 13.05 -17.26 19.97
CA LYS A 200 12.56 -17.96 18.77
C LYS A 200 11.74 -16.94 17.97
N LYS A 201 12.27 -16.48 16.82
CA LYS A 201 11.48 -15.71 15.85
C LYS A 201 10.35 -16.62 15.36
N ALA A 202 9.12 -16.11 15.37
CA ALA A 202 8.07 -16.71 14.58
C ALA A 202 8.57 -16.82 13.13
N ALA A 203 8.26 -17.93 12.47
CA ALA A 203 8.61 -18.17 11.07
C ALA A 203 7.69 -17.32 10.16
N SER A 204 7.91 -16.01 10.17
CA SER A 204 7.23 -15.03 9.33
C SER A 204 8.28 -14.03 8.87
N ASP A 205 8.46 -13.94 7.57
CA ASP A 205 9.36 -13.01 6.89
C ASP A 205 8.62 -11.82 6.27
N ALA A 206 7.30 -11.82 6.30
CA ALA A 206 6.46 -10.73 5.80
C ALA A 206 5.52 -10.19 6.89
N VAL A 207 5.20 -8.92 6.83
CA VAL A 207 4.28 -8.22 7.73
C VAL A 207 2.96 -7.99 7.03
N VAL A 208 1.88 -8.57 7.56
CA VAL A 208 0.52 -8.34 7.08
C VAL A 208 0.10 -6.91 7.42
N GLY A 209 -0.44 -6.18 6.46
CA GLY A 209 -0.81 -4.77 6.64
C GLY A 209 0.34 -3.78 6.41
N GLY A 210 1.51 -4.25 5.94
CA GLY A 210 2.70 -3.44 5.72
C GLY A 210 3.51 -3.15 6.99
N THR A 211 4.65 -2.51 6.83
CA THR A 211 5.50 -2.08 7.95
C THR A 211 4.95 -0.79 8.57
N THR A 212 5.04 -0.65 9.88
CA THR A 212 4.67 0.57 10.62
C THR A 212 5.87 1.49 10.82
N GLY A 213 6.70 1.67 9.82
CA GLY A 213 7.89 2.52 9.90
C GLY A 213 8.85 2.16 11.06
N ARG A 214 10.13 2.25 10.85
CA ARG A 214 11.17 2.20 11.90
C ARG A 214 11.68 3.58 12.19
#